data_dd9ae848b10af18808dbc5ce5afdeace
#
_entry.id   dd9ae848b10af18808dbc5ce5afdeace
#
_cell.length_a   1.000
_cell.length_b   1.000
_cell.length_c   1.000
_cell.angle_alpha   90.00
_cell.angle_beta   90.00
_cell.angle_gamma   90.00
#
_symmetry.space_group_name_H-M   'P 1'
#
loop_
_entity.id
_entity.type
_entity.pdbx_description
1 polymer ?
#
loop_
_entity_poly.entity_id
_entity_poly.type
_entity_poly.pdbx_seq_one_letter_code
_entity_poly.pdbx_strand_id
1 'polypeptide(L)'
;MKNLKILSAVFFLFFVAFAAQAQIPKIPGAGTSALSSQVLGILDNTSGLNLSGDQSSKLKANNKSFVDQLMKITGGSESDDAKKSSILNLKNGRMKFLNDLLGNELTQKYMGNVLKAINPLKSKLGLAALAF
;
A
#
# COMPACT_ATOMS: atom_id res chain seq x y z
N MET A 1 22.46 -45.41 18.19
CA MET A 1 22.85 -44.56 17.04
C MET A 1 22.16 -44.91 15.71
N LYS A 2 20.96 -45.44 15.75
CA LYS A 2 20.22 -45.79 14.50
C LYS A 2 19.09 -44.80 14.13
N ASN A 3 18.85 -43.74 14.92
CA ASN A 3 17.71 -42.83 14.73
C ASN A 3 18.05 -41.45 14.15
N LEU A 4 19.31 -41.23 13.73
CA LEU A 4 19.74 -39.95 13.20
C LEU A 4 19.55 -39.80 11.68
N LYS A 5 19.23 -40.90 10.99
CA LYS A 5 19.05 -40.90 9.52
C LYS A 5 17.62 -40.64 9.08
N ILE A 6 16.66 -40.73 9.98
CA ILE A 6 15.22 -40.54 9.67
C ILE A 6 14.82 -39.07 9.83
N LEU A 7 15.53 -38.30 10.66
CA LEU A 7 15.22 -36.88 10.88
C LEU A 7 15.64 -35.98 9.70
N SER A 8 16.56 -36.41 8.88
CA SER A 8 17.04 -35.65 7.72
C SER A 8 16.10 -35.73 6.50
N ALA A 9 15.34 -36.81 6.40
CA ALA A 9 14.40 -36.98 5.26
C ALA A 9 13.09 -36.23 5.44
N VAL A 10 12.67 -36.00 6.68
CA VAL A 10 11.42 -35.25 6.97
C VAL A 10 11.62 -33.75 6.78
N PHE A 11 12.83 -33.24 6.98
CA PHE A 11 13.12 -31.80 6.78
C PHE A 11 13.19 -31.39 5.31
N PHE A 12 13.49 -32.33 4.42
CA PHE A 12 13.58 -32.05 2.98
C PHE A 12 12.21 -32.04 2.29
N LEU A 13 11.22 -32.71 2.87
CA LEU A 13 9.85 -32.77 2.29
C LEU A 13 9.02 -31.53 2.62
N PHE A 14 9.41 -30.77 3.66
CA PHE A 14 8.71 -29.53 4.02
C PHE A 14 9.12 -28.31 3.17
N PHE A 15 10.28 -28.38 2.51
CA PHE A 15 10.81 -27.26 1.71
C PHE A 15 10.27 -27.22 0.28
N VAL A 16 9.72 -28.32 -0.23
CA VAL A 16 9.20 -28.39 -1.60
C VAL A 16 7.73 -27.91 -1.68
N ALA A 17 7.01 -27.86 -0.56
CA ALA A 17 5.63 -27.40 -0.54
C ALA A 17 5.47 -25.87 -0.56
N PHE A 18 6.53 -25.10 -0.36
CA PHE A 18 6.47 -23.63 -0.36
C PHE A 18 6.76 -22.98 -1.73
N ALA A 19 7.21 -23.77 -2.70
CA ALA A 19 7.51 -23.24 -4.03
C ALA A 19 6.31 -23.23 -5.00
N ALA A 20 5.16 -23.73 -4.58
CA ALA A 20 4.00 -23.87 -5.46
C ALA A 20 2.89 -22.80 -5.23
N GLN A 21 3.13 -21.80 -4.39
CA GLN A 21 2.14 -20.73 -4.16
C GLN A 21 2.61 -19.34 -4.60
N ALA A 22 3.50 -19.26 -5.55
CA ALA A 22 3.74 -18.02 -6.27
C ALA A 22 2.82 -17.91 -7.50
N GLN A 23 1.59 -18.38 -7.40
CA GLN A 23 0.53 -17.90 -8.27
C GLN A 23 0.04 -16.61 -7.66
N ILE A 24 0.63 -15.51 -8.12
CA ILE A 24 0.04 -14.17 -7.99
C ILE A 24 -1.40 -14.32 -8.48
N PRO A 25 -2.41 -14.15 -7.60
CA PRO A 25 -3.78 -14.13 -8.10
C PRO A 25 -3.84 -13.08 -9.19
N LYS A 26 -4.21 -13.46 -10.40
CA LYS A 26 -4.53 -12.52 -11.46
C LYS A 26 -5.58 -11.59 -10.89
N ILE A 27 -5.19 -10.35 -10.61
CA ILE A 27 -6.10 -9.31 -10.18
C ILE A 27 -7.07 -9.12 -11.35
N PRO A 28 -8.37 -9.40 -11.18
CA PRO A 28 -9.32 -9.13 -12.23
C PRO A 28 -9.43 -7.62 -12.38
N GLY A 29 -8.95 -7.09 -13.49
CA GLY A 29 -9.18 -5.71 -13.88
C GLY A 29 -7.91 -4.95 -14.24
N ALA A 30 -7.61 -4.87 -15.53
CA ALA A 30 -6.63 -3.93 -16.09
C ALA A 30 -6.88 -2.46 -15.65
N GLY A 31 -8.12 -2.12 -15.28
CA GLY A 31 -8.50 -0.80 -14.75
C GLY A 31 -7.95 -0.48 -13.36
N THR A 32 -7.84 -1.48 -12.48
CA THR A 32 -7.36 -1.28 -11.09
C THR A 32 -5.85 -1.03 -11.07
N SER A 33 -5.09 -1.72 -11.92
CA SER A 33 -3.64 -1.52 -12.01
C SER A 33 -3.28 -0.13 -12.56
N ALA A 34 -4.02 0.35 -13.56
CA ALA A 34 -3.83 1.68 -14.12
C ALA A 34 -4.16 2.78 -13.08
N LEU A 35 -5.26 2.60 -12.34
CA LEU A 35 -5.67 3.54 -11.31
C LEU A 35 -4.69 3.59 -10.14
N SER A 36 -4.23 2.44 -9.66
CA SER A 36 -3.23 2.38 -8.58
C SER A 36 -1.90 3.02 -9.00
N SER A 37 -1.47 2.83 -10.25
CA SER A 37 -0.28 3.48 -10.81
C SER A 37 -0.43 4.99 -10.89
N GLN A 38 -1.60 5.50 -11.29
CA GLN A 38 -1.89 6.93 -11.32
C GLN A 38 -1.86 7.54 -9.91
N VAL A 39 -2.50 6.88 -8.95
CA VAL A 39 -2.48 7.31 -7.54
C VAL A 39 -1.06 7.31 -6.99
N LEU A 40 -0.30 6.26 -7.22
CA LEU A 40 1.09 6.17 -6.78
C LEU A 40 1.95 7.28 -7.39
N GLY A 41 1.79 7.57 -8.69
CA GLY A 41 2.47 8.68 -9.36
C GLY A 41 2.17 10.04 -8.74
N ILE A 42 0.92 10.27 -8.32
CA ILE A 42 0.52 11.49 -7.60
C ILE A 42 1.19 11.54 -6.21
N LEU A 43 1.17 10.44 -5.47
CA LEU A 43 1.77 10.37 -4.13
C LEU A 43 3.30 10.51 -4.17
N ASP A 44 3.95 10.03 -5.21
CA ASP A 44 5.40 10.14 -5.38
C ASP A 44 5.85 11.51 -5.91
N ASN A 45 4.92 12.36 -6.28
CA ASN A 45 5.23 13.73 -6.70
C ASN A 45 5.49 14.61 -5.47
N THR A 46 6.76 14.79 -5.16
CA THR A 46 7.26 15.62 -4.04
C THR A 46 7.84 16.94 -4.50
N SER A 47 7.50 17.40 -5.70
CA SER A 47 8.00 18.65 -6.27
C SER A 47 7.70 19.85 -5.36
N GLY A 48 8.72 20.65 -5.11
CA GLY A 48 8.61 21.85 -4.27
C GLY A 48 8.60 21.60 -2.75
N LEU A 49 8.82 20.35 -2.30
CA LEU A 49 8.90 20.01 -0.86
C LEU A 49 10.34 20.01 -0.33
N ASN A 50 11.34 19.97 -1.21
CA ASN A 50 12.77 19.94 -0.85
C ASN A 50 13.12 18.86 0.18
N LEU A 51 12.59 17.63 -0.03
CA LEU A 51 12.84 16.51 0.86
C LEU A 51 14.30 16.04 0.76
N SER A 52 14.84 15.56 1.89
CA SER A 52 16.11 14.82 1.87
C SER A 52 15.96 13.50 1.12
N GLY A 53 17.09 12.91 0.69
CA GLY A 53 17.07 11.59 0.05
C GLY A 53 16.46 10.52 0.93
N ASP A 54 16.72 10.53 2.23
CA ASP A 54 16.15 9.60 3.20
C ASP A 54 14.62 9.80 3.35
N GLN A 55 14.17 11.04 3.51
CA GLN A 55 12.73 11.36 3.56
C GLN A 55 12.01 10.93 2.29
N SER A 56 12.58 11.19 1.12
CA SER A 56 12.03 10.81 -0.17
C SER A 56 11.90 9.28 -0.31
N SER A 57 12.95 8.54 0.07
CA SER A 57 12.94 7.08 0.01
C SER A 57 11.91 6.46 0.95
N LYS A 58 11.81 6.93 2.19
CA LYS A 58 10.83 6.47 3.17
C LYS A 58 9.40 6.81 2.74
N LEU A 59 9.20 7.99 2.17
CA LEU A 59 7.89 8.41 1.67
C LEU A 59 7.43 7.52 0.51
N LYS A 60 8.29 7.25 -0.48
CA LYS A 60 7.97 6.36 -1.60
C LYS A 60 7.64 4.95 -1.16
N ALA A 61 8.41 4.38 -0.23
CA ALA A 61 8.13 3.07 0.33
C ALA A 61 6.75 3.04 1.04
N ASN A 62 6.44 4.08 1.82
CA ASN A 62 5.14 4.21 2.46
C ASN A 62 4.01 4.40 1.44
N ASN A 63 4.20 5.21 0.39
CA ASN A 63 3.23 5.43 -0.66
C ASN A 63 2.84 4.12 -1.35
N LYS A 64 3.83 3.29 -1.70
CA LYS A 64 3.59 1.98 -2.31
C LYS A 64 2.78 1.08 -1.38
N SER A 65 3.20 0.94 -0.12
CA SER A 65 2.49 0.13 0.88
C SER A 65 1.06 0.64 1.11
N PHE A 66 0.88 1.94 1.17
CA PHE A 66 -0.43 2.57 1.33
C PHE A 66 -1.38 2.26 0.17
N VAL A 67 -0.92 2.41 -1.07
CA VAL A 67 -1.72 2.10 -2.26
C VAL A 67 -2.06 0.63 -2.32
N ASP A 68 -1.09 -0.27 -2.06
CA ASP A 68 -1.30 -1.71 -2.05
C ASP A 68 -2.38 -2.11 -1.01
N GLN A 69 -2.31 -1.56 0.21
CA GLN A 69 -3.31 -1.81 1.25
C GLN A 69 -4.68 -1.24 0.89
N LEU A 70 -4.72 -0.02 0.35
CA LEU A 70 -5.96 0.63 -0.07
C LEU A 70 -6.68 -0.19 -1.15
N MET A 71 -5.95 -0.67 -2.15
CA MET A 71 -6.52 -1.51 -3.22
C MET A 71 -6.97 -2.87 -2.69
N LYS A 72 -6.25 -3.44 -1.74
CA LYS A 72 -6.64 -4.69 -1.08
C LYS A 72 -7.94 -4.53 -0.30
N ILE A 73 -8.10 -3.45 0.45
CA ILE A 73 -9.33 -3.16 1.21
C ILE A 73 -10.51 -2.99 0.24
N THR A 74 -10.36 -2.16 -0.78
CA THR A 74 -11.45 -1.86 -1.73
C THR A 74 -11.84 -3.04 -2.59
N GLY A 75 -10.88 -3.90 -2.96
CA GLY A 75 -11.10 -5.12 -3.72
C GLY A 75 -11.55 -6.33 -2.89
N GLY A 76 -11.57 -6.22 -1.56
CA GLY A 76 -12.00 -7.30 -0.66
C GLY A 76 -13.50 -7.56 -0.71
N SER A 77 -13.92 -8.65 -0.07
CA SER A 77 -15.32 -9.09 0.03
C SER A 77 -16.06 -8.55 1.25
N GLU A 78 -15.42 -7.70 2.05
CA GLU A 78 -16.00 -7.09 3.23
C GLU A 78 -17.14 -6.12 2.88
N SER A 79 -18.01 -5.84 3.86
CA SER A 79 -19.08 -4.86 3.71
C SER A 79 -18.49 -3.45 3.49
N ASP A 80 -19.27 -2.56 2.87
CA ASP A 80 -18.85 -1.17 2.63
C ASP A 80 -18.52 -0.42 3.92
N ASP A 81 -19.24 -0.69 5.00
CA ASP A 81 -18.98 -0.06 6.30
C ASP A 81 -17.66 -0.56 6.92
N ALA A 82 -17.36 -1.85 6.80
CA ALA A 82 -16.07 -2.41 7.22
C ALA A 82 -14.93 -1.84 6.38
N LYS A 83 -15.10 -1.73 5.07
CA LYS A 83 -14.13 -1.09 4.17
C LYS A 83 -13.87 0.36 4.53
N LYS A 84 -14.94 1.15 4.79
CA LYS A 84 -14.81 2.56 5.22
C LYS A 84 -14.00 2.68 6.50
N SER A 85 -14.29 1.86 7.51
CA SER A 85 -13.55 1.85 8.76
C SER A 85 -12.07 1.53 8.55
N SER A 86 -11.77 0.52 7.75
CA SER A 86 -10.40 0.12 7.41
C SER A 86 -9.65 1.22 6.66
N ILE A 87 -10.31 1.91 5.71
CA ILE A 87 -9.74 3.02 4.95
C ILE A 87 -9.43 4.21 5.86
N LEU A 88 -10.32 4.55 6.78
CA LEU A 88 -10.11 5.65 7.73
C LEU A 88 -8.96 5.33 8.70
N ASN A 89 -8.84 4.10 9.17
CA ASN A 89 -7.70 3.67 9.97
C ASN A 89 -6.39 3.75 9.20
N LEU A 90 -6.40 3.33 7.93
CA LEU A 90 -5.24 3.45 7.04
C LEU A 90 -4.83 4.90 6.83
N LYS A 91 -5.80 5.79 6.60
CA LYS A 91 -5.59 7.24 6.50
C LYS A 91 -4.95 7.82 7.76
N ASN A 92 -5.50 7.50 8.93
CA ASN A 92 -4.99 8.01 10.20
C ASN A 92 -3.55 7.54 10.47
N GLY A 93 -3.25 6.28 10.22
CA GLY A 93 -1.89 5.73 10.32
C GLY A 93 -0.91 6.43 9.36
N ARG A 94 -1.35 6.70 8.14
CA ARG A 94 -0.56 7.43 7.16
C ARG A 94 -0.30 8.88 7.58
N MET A 95 -1.32 9.59 8.07
CA MET A 95 -1.16 10.97 8.54
C MET A 95 -0.16 11.07 9.69
N LYS A 96 -0.21 10.13 10.64
CA LYS A 96 0.79 10.04 11.71
C LYS A 96 2.19 9.84 11.14
N PHE A 97 2.36 8.87 10.24
CA PHE A 97 3.65 8.62 9.58
C PHE A 97 4.19 9.86 8.85
N LEU A 98 3.34 10.55 8.10
CA LEU A 98 3.73 11.76 7.37
C LEU A 98 4.18 12.88 8.32
N ASN A 99 3.44 13.11 9.41
CA ASN A 99 3.82 14.10 10.41
C ASN A 99 5.15 13.75 11.10
N ASP A 100 5.38 12.47 11.41
CA ASP A 100 6.62 12.01 12.01
C ASP A 100 7.81 12.14 11.04
N LEU A 101 7.60 11.89 9.75
CA LEU A 101 8.65 11.93 8.72
C LEU A 101 8.97 13.35 8.22
N LEU A 102 7.94 14.14 7.97
CA LEU A 102 8.03 15.43 7.28
C LEU A 102 7.86 16.64 8.22
N GLY A 103 7.21 16.43 9.37
CA GLY A 103 6.72 17.51 10.21
C GLY A 103 5.37 18.05 9.69
N ASN A 104 4.70 18.82 10.54
CA ASN A 104 3.33 19.26 10.31
C ASN A 104 3.19 20.15 9.05
N GLU A 105 4.09 21.10 8.87
CA GLU A 105 4.04 22.08 7.77
C GLU A 105 4.20 21.40 6.40
N LEU A 106 5.24 20.58 6.23
CA LEU A 106 5.47 19.85 4.98
C LEU A 106 4.39 18.81 4.71
N THR A 107 3.84 18.18 5.75
CA THR A 107 2.71 17.25 5.62
C THR A 107 1.48 17.96 5.07
N GLN A 108 1.14 19.14 5.59
CA GLN A 108 0.00 19.93 5.08
C GLN A 108 0.20 20.34 3.63
N LYS A 109 1.40 20.79 3.28
CA LYS A 109 1.76 21.18 1.90
C LYS A 109 1.68 19.98 0.96
N TYR A 110 2.25 18.84 1.36
CA TYR A 110 2.22 17.60 0.60
C TYR A 110 0.78 17.12 0.39
N MET A 111 -0.01 17.03 1.45
CA MET A 111 -1.41 16.59 1.36
C MET A 111 -2.27 17.55 0.53
N GLY A 112 -2.02 18.85 0.61
CA GLY A 112 -2.70 19.83 -0.24
C GLY A 112 -2.43 19.60 -1.73
N ASN A 113 -1.20 19.29 -2.11
CA ASN A 113 -0.84 18.95 -3.48
C ASN A 113 -1.49 17.62 -3.92
N VAL A 114 -1.45 16.61 -3.06
CA VAL A 114 -2.08 15.31 -3.30
C VAL A 114 -3.58 15.47 -3.52
N LEU A 115 -4.28 16.20 -2.65
CA LEU A 115 -5.72 16.42 -2.76
C LEU A 115 -6.12 17.09 -4.06
N LYS A 116 -5.36 18.09 -4.50
CA LYS A 116 -5.59 18.77 -5.80
C LYS A 116 -5.46 17.79 -6.97
N ALA A 117 -4.42 16.96 -6.94
CA ALA A 117 -4.15 16.01 -8.03
C ALA A 117 -5.10 14.79 -8.01
N ILE A 118 -5.56 14.36 -6.83
CA ILE A 118 -6.52 13.25 -6.67
C ILE A 118 -7.94 13.66 -7.03
N ASN A 119 -8.29 14.94 -6.91
CA ASN A 119 -9.66 15.41 -7.09
C ASN A 119 -10.33 14.92 -8.39
N PRO A 120 -9.68 14.96 -9.58
CA PRO A 120 -10.27 14.44 -10.82
C PRO A 120 -10.45 12.92 -10.84
N LEU A 121 -9.77 12.19 -9.95
CA LEU A 121 -9.86 10.73 -9.86
C LEU A 121 -10.89 10.23 -8.84
N LYS A 122 -11.47 11.11 -8.03
CA LYS A 122 -12.37 10.73 -6.92
C LYS A 122 -13.53 9.85 -7.36
N SER A 123 -14.16 10.16 -8.49
CA SER A 123 -15.26 9.34 -9.03
C SER A 123 -14.82 7.93 -9.43
N LYS A 124 -13.58 7.78 -9.92
CA LYS A 124 -13.00 6.49 -10.28
C LYS A 124 -12.52 5.70 -9.07
N LEU A 125 -12.13 6.39 -8.01
CA LEU A 125 -11.65 5.79 -6.77
C LEU A 125 -12.78 5.22 -5.91
N GLY A 126 -14.01 5.71 -6.04
CA GLY A 126 -15.12 5.26 -5.20
C GLY A 126 -14.80 5.37 -3.71
N LEU A 127 -14.93 4.26 -2.94
CA LEU A 127 -14.60 4.23 -1.51
C LEU A 127 -13.13 4.59 -1.21
N ALA A 128 -12.21 4.26 -2.11
CA ALA A 128 -10.79 4.59 -1.94
C ALA A 128 -10.54 6.10 -1.81
N ALA A 129 -11.44 6.94 -2.31
CA ALA A 129 -11.34 8.40 -2.17
C ALA A 129 -11.36 8.88 -0.71
N LEU A 130 -11.94 8.09 0.21
CA LEU A 130 -11.97 8.39 1.64
C LEU A 130 -10.57 8.39 2.29
N ALA A 131 -9.58 7.78 1.64
CA ALA A 131 -8.21 7.72 2.11
C ALA A 131 -7.44 9.04 1.95
N PHE A 132 -8.02 9.99 1.22
CA PHE A 132 -7.45 11.31 0.91
C PHE A 132 -8.36 12.46 1.40
#